data_94de88bb93c1ea4916efb8be8f3059f7
#
_entry.id   94de88bb93c1ea4916efb8be8f3059f7
#
_cell.length_a   1.000
_cell.length_b   1.000
_cell.length_c   1.000
_cell.angle_alpha   90.00
_cell.angle_beta   90.00
_cell.angle_gamma   90.00
#
_symmetry.space_group_name_H-M   'P 1'
#
loop_
_entity.id
_entity.type
_entity.pdbx_description
1 polymer ?
#
loop_
_entity_poly.entity_id
_entity_poly.type
_entity_poly.pdbx_seq_one_letter_code
_entity_poly.pdbx_strand_id
1 'polypeptide(L)'
;IFDLDIHEYAYLAALPKGPNNYDPKKNYQKAFDRRNYVLNQMFLNNFINKEKYEIYSKKEIVLSSKNNKKYKLDYKTDYILQQLSQNSISANAYYIQSTIDQNLQFIAEKSLLDNLLFFEKKYKNWSGSFKDLSSIQELNYSPHWNIAKVQKILNNRVELKLLNNGETIIVTDDLNLFGSKKQKPSSFLLLGDYLYLTLINDQYFLAQDIDINGSVLVMDPYNGNILAMVGGTNYKKSNFNRATQAFRQPGSSIKPFIYASALENKLYLPNTLILDSSVLLEQGPNLPIWVPKNYS
;
A
#
# COMPACT_ATOMS: atom_id res chain seq x y z
N ILE A 1 15.45 -1.31 -23.05
CA ILE A 1 16.59 -1.47 -23.97
C ILE A 1 17.02 -0.12 -24.53
N PHE A 2 16.11 0.80 -24.89
CA PHE A 2 16.43 2.08 -25.54
C PHE A 2 17.24 3.08 -24.69
N ASP A 3 17.44 2.84 -23.40
CA ASP A 3 18.13 3.71 -22.45
C ASP A 3 19.55 3.27 -22.10
N LEU A 4 20.11 2.30 -22.85
CA LEU A 4 21.45 1.79 -22.59
C LEU A 4 22.52 2.53 -23.42
N ASP A 5 23.71 2.68 -22.86
CA ASP A 5 24.88 3.19 -23.56
C ASP A 5 25.51 2.11 -24.48
N ILE A 6 26.30 2.55 -25.45
CA ILE A 6 26.95 1.67 -26.44
C ILE A 6 27.79 0.56 -25.77
N HIS A 7 28.50 0.86 -24.68
CA HIS A 7 29.30 -0.14 -23.96
C HIS A 7 28.45 -1.18 -23.23
N GLU A 8 27.24 -0.81 -22.83
CA GLU A 8 26.27 -1.72 -22.22
C GLU A 8 25.66 -2.67 -23.27
N TYR A 9 25.31 -2.15 -24.46
CA TYR A 9 24.92 -3.00 -25.58
C TYR A 9 26.02 -3.97 -25.99
N ALA A 10 27.27 -3.49 -26.06
CA ALA A 10 28.42 -4.35 -26.40
C ALA A 10 28.63 -5.45 -25.35
N TYR A 11 28.40 -5.16 -24.09
CA TYR A 11 28.43 -6.16 -23.01
C TYR A 11 27.30 -7.18 -23.15
N LEU A 12 26.07 -6.75 -23.38
CA LEU A 12 24.93 -7.66 -23.59
C LEU A 12 25.18 -8.58 -24.81
N ALA A 13 25.73 -8.04 -25.91
CA ALA A 13 26.09 -8.82 -27.09
C ALA A 13 27.24 -9.78 -26.84
N ALA A 14 28.06 -9.56 -25.82
CA ALA A 14 29.15 -10.46 -25.42
C ALA A 14 28.67 -11.72 -24.70
N LEU A 15 27.54 -11.68 -24.02
CA LEU A 15 27.03 -12.74 -23.13
C LEU A 15 26.64 -14.05 -23.81
N PRO A 16 26.03 -14.08 -25.03
CA PRO A 16 25.62 -15.33 -25.67
C PRO A 16 26.75 -16.33 -25.88
N LYS A 17 28.01 -15.86 -25.98
CA LYS A 17 29.15 -16.74 -26.13
C LYS A 17 29.46 -17.60 -24.89
N GLY A 18 29.09 -17.16 -23.71
CA GLY A 18 29.32 -17.88 -22.47
C GLY A 18 28.96 -17.05 -21.24
N PRO A 19 27.69 -17.01 -20.87
CA PRO A 19 27.19 -16.08 -19.82
C PRO A 19 27.93 -16.28 -18.50
N ASN A 20 28.18 -17.50 -18.08
CA ASN A 20 28.87 -17.81 -16.82
C ASN A 20 30.36 -17.41 -16.81
N ASN A 21 31.03 -17.45 -17.98
CA ASN A 21 32.43 -17.08 -18.10
C ASN A 21 32.63 -15.57 -18.07
N TYR A 22 31.63 -14.81 -18.50
CA TYR A 22 31.66 -13.35 -18.61
C TYR A 22 30.74 -12.66 -17.57
N ASP A 23 30.44 -13.38 -16.48
CA ASP A 23 29.77 -12.79 -15.32
C ASP A 23 30.74 -11.85 -14.59
N PRO A 24 30.50 -10.53 -14.57
CA PRO A 24 31.44 -9.57 -14.01
C PRO A 24 31.52 -9.63 -12.48
N LYS A 25 30.57 -10.27 -11.82
CA LYS A 25 30.65 -10.54 -10.37
C LYS A 25 31.71 -11.61 -10.04
N LYS A 26 31.93 -12.52 -10.95
CA LYS A 26 32.89 -13.64 -10.77
C LYS A 26 34.19 -13.40 -11.49
N ASN A 27 34.13 -12.82 -12.68
CA ASN A 27 35.25 -12.71 -13.61
C ASN A 27 35.26 -11.33 -14.29
N TYR A 28 35.41 -10.26 -13.52
CA TYR A 28 35.32 -8.88 -14.04
C TYR A 28 36.19 -8.61 -15.22
N GLN A 29 37.51 -8.97 -15.14
CA GLN A 29 38.47 -8.72 -16.22
C GLN A 29 38.08 -9.44 -17.51
N LYS A 30 37.67 -10.70 -17.44
CA LYS A 30 37.21 -11.45 -18.62
C LYS A 30 35.95 -10.82 -19.24
N ALA A 31 35.03 -10.35 -18.43
CA ALA A 31 33.84 -9.66 -18.90
C ALA A 31 34.19 -8.33 -19.59
N PHE A 32 35.10 -7.58 -19.00
CA PHE A 32 35.59 -6.29 -19.52
C PHE A 32 36.33 -6.50 -20.88
N ASP A 33 37.27 -7.45 -20.95
CA ASP A 33 38.03 -7.76 -22.17
C ASP A 33 37.09 -8.24 -23.29
N ARG A 34 36.12 -9.07 -22.95
CA ARG A 34 35.14 -9.57 -23.93
C ARG A 34 34.22 -8.46 -24.45
N ARG A 35 33.74 -7.56 -23.59
CA ARG A 35 33.00 -6.36 -24.01
C ARG A 35 33.84 -5.49 -24.95
N ASN A 36 35.09 -5.25 -24.59
CA ASN A 36 35.99 -4.44 -25.40
C ASN A 36 36.33 -5.10 -26.75
N TYR A 37 36.41 -6.43 -26.81
CA TYR A 37 36.47 -7.13 -28.06
C TYR A 37 35.26 -6.86 -28.96
N VAL A 38 34.04 -6.85 -28.40
CA VAL A 38 32.83 -6.54 -29.17
C VAL A 38 32.85 -5.07 -29.64
N LEU A 39 33.24 -4.10 -28.78
CA LEU A 39 33.40 -2.71 -29.15
C LEU A 39 34.43 -2.53 -30.30
N ASN A 40 35.54 -3.28 -30.26
CA ASN A 40 36.54 -3.26 -31.34
C ASN A 40 35.95 -3.80 -32.64
N GLN A 41 35.17 -4.89 -32.60
CA GLN A 41 34.49 -5.40 -33.80
C GLN A 41 33.46 -4.41 -34.34
N MET A 42 32.75 -3.71 -33.46
CA MET A 42 31.82 -2.63 -33.88
C MET A 42 32.56 -1.49 -34.56
N PHE A 43 33.75 -1.10 -34.09
CA PHE A 43 34.60 -0.11 -34.73
C PHE A 43 35.13 -0.60 -36.10
N LEU A 44 35.71 -1.78 -36.16
CA LEU A 44 36.27 -2.37 -37.39
C LEU A 44 35.21 -2.54 -38.51
N ASN A 45 33.95 -2.77 -38.12
CA ASN A 45 32.84 -2.91 -39.06
C ASN A 45 32.06 -1.59 -39.27
N ASN A 46 32.62 -0.44 -38.85
CA ASN A 46 32.03 0.90 -39.02
C ASN A 46 30.66 1.15 -38.36
N PHE A 47 30.29 0.34 -37.37
CA PHE A 47 29.06 0.61 -36.56
C PHE A 47 29.25 1.77 -35.57
N ILE A 48 30.51 2.02 -35.14
CA ILE A 48 30.90 3.15 -34.30
C ILE A 48 32.16 3.80 -34.82
N ASN A 49 32.33 5.09 -34.60
CA ASN A 49 33.54 5.82 -34.97
C ASN A 49 34.67 5.64 -33.93
N LYS A 50 35.87 6.06 -34.25
CA LYS A 50 37.07 5.92 -33.40
C LYS A 50 36.89 6.62 -32.05
N GLU A 51 36.32 7.80 -32.04
CA GLU A 51 36.09 8.59 -30.83
C GLU A 51 35.19 7.82 -29.83
N LYS A 52 34.07 7.28 -30.31
CA LYS A 52 33.16 6.47 -29.49
C LYS A 52 33.83 5.21 -28.98
N TYR A 53 34.65 4.54 -29.82
CA TYR A 53 35.43 3.37 -29.38
C TYR A 53 36.38 3.72 -28.23
N GLU A 54 37.15 4.81 -28.33
CA GLU A 54 38.10 5.24 -27.31
C GLU A 54 37.42 5.65 -25.98
N ILE A 55 36.25 6.27 -26.05
CA ILE A 55 35.47 6.65 -24.89
C ILE A 55 34.89 5.41 -24.20
N TYR A 56 34.18 4.58 -24.95
CA TYR A 56 33.42 3.47 -24.37
C TYR A 56 34.29 2.26 -23.97
N SER A 57 35.44 2.06 -24.56
CA SER A 57 36.39 1.02 -24.18
C SER A 57 37.00 1.24 -22.77
N LYS A 58 37.08 2.49 -22.33
CA LYS A 58 37.60 2.87 -21.00
C LYS A 58 36.54 2.88 -19.91
N LYS A 59 35.26 2.92 -20.25
CA LYS A 59 34.16 2.91 -19.26
C LYS A 59 34.16 1.57 -18.50
N GLU A 60 33.96 1.64 -17.19
CA GLU A 60 33.81 0.45 -16.35
C GLU A 60 32.46 -0.26 -16.60
N ILE A 61 32.41 -1.56 -16.34
CA ILE A 61 31.14 -2.29 -16.28
C ILE A 61 30.53 -2.00 -14.90
N VAL A 62 29.57 -1.08 -14.86
CA VAL A 62 28.82 -0.80 -13.64
C VAL A 62 27.74 -1.86 -13.50
N LEU A 63 27.92 -2.72 -12.50
CA LEU A 63 26.85 -3.61 -12.11
C LEU A 63 25.82 -2.78 -11.36
N SER A 64 24.65 -2.60 -11.95
CA SER A 64 23.50 -2.29 -11.14
C SER A 64 23.48 -3.31 -10.01
N SER A 65 23.73 -2.89 -8.76
CA SER A 65 23.33 -3.71 -7.64
C SER A 65 21.88 -4.07 -7.97
N LYS A 66 21.57 -5.35 -8.15
CA LYS A 66 20.20 -5.77 -7.97
C LYS A 66 19.86 -5.29 -6.56
N ASN A 67 19.33 -4.12 -6.44
CA ASN A 67 18.24 -3.98 -5.53
C ASN A 67 17.33 -5.11 -5.96
N ASN A 68 17.43 -6.24 -5.26
CA ASN A 68 16.25 -7.06 -5.07
C ASN A 68 15.28 -6.05 -4.52
N LYS A 69 14.53 -5.41 -5.40
CA LYS A 69 13.26 -4.85 -5.03
C LYS A 69 12.54 -6.07 -4.52
N LYS A 70 12.80 -6.42 -3.26
CA LYS A 70 11.88 -7.24 -2.49
C LYS A 70 10.61 -6.46 -2.68
N TYR A 71 9.74 -6.95 -3.54
CA TYR A 71 8.41 -6.41 -3.68
C TYR A 71 7.94 -6.25 -2.25
N LYS A 72 7.65 -5.02 -1.83
CA LYS A 72 7.10 -4.80 -0.51
C LYS A 72 5.79 -5.56 -0.53
N LEU A 73 5.75 -6.72 0.12
CA LEU A 73 4.53 -7.50 0.21
C LEU A 73 3.52 -6.64 0.95
N ASP A 74 2.43 -6.40 0.30
CA ASP A 74 1.23 -5.75 0.80
C ASP A 74 0.00 -6.53 0.31
N TYR A 75 -1.19 -6.15 0.75
CA TYR A 75 -2.42 -6.89 0.44
C TYR A 75 -2.68 -7.05 -1.06
N LYS A 76 -2.44 -6.00 -1.86
CA LYS A 76 -2.65 -6.06 -3.32
C LYS A 76 -1.61 -6.94 -4.02
N THR A 77 -0.35 -6.79 -3.64
CA THR A 77 0.75 -7.57 -4.23
C THR A 77 0.60 -9.05 -3.91
N ASP A 78 0.27 -9.38 -2.65
CA ASP A 78 0.03 -10.75 -2.22
C ASP A 78 -1.17 -11.36 -2.96
N TYR A 79 -2.27 -10.64 -3.09
CA TYR A 79 -3.43 -11.08 -3.86
C TYR A 79 -3.10 -11.36 -5.33
N ILE A 80 -2.34 -10.47 -5.99
CA ILE A 80 -1.89 -10.66 -7.38
C ILE A 80 -1.03 -11.93 -7.50
N LEU A 81 -0.09 -12.13 -6.59
CA LEU A 81 0.78 -13.31 -6.58
C LEU A 81 -0.02 -14.61 -6.36
N GLN A 82 -1.02 -14.59 -5.49
CA GLN A 82 -1.93 -15.72 -5.29
C GLN A 82 -2.72 -16.04 -6.57
N GLN A 83 -3.28 -15.03 -7.26
CA GLN A 83 -3.99 -15.22 -8.52
C GLN A 83 -3.08 -15.82 -9.61
N LEU A 84 -1.83 -15.36 -9.71
CA LEU A 84 -0.86 -15.92 -10.66
C LEU A 84 -0.55 -17.39 -10.33
N SER A 85 -0.34 -17.70 -9.07
CA SER A 85 -0.07 -19.06 -8.61
C SER A 85 -1.23 -20.00 -8.89
N GLN A 86 -2.47 -19.58 -8.64
CA GLN A 86 -3.68 -20.36 -8.95
C GLN A 86 -3.81 -20.67 -10.45
N ASN A 87 -3.34 -19.77 -11.31
CA ASN A 87 -3.33 -19.95 -12.75
C ASN A 87 -2.04 -20.60 -13.28
N SER A 88 -1.19 -21.14 -12.42
CA SER A 88 0.10 -21.78 -12.75
C SER A 88 1.09 -20.87 -13.49
N ILE A 89 1.00 -19.56 -13.28
CA ILE A 89 1.88 -18.55 -13.87
C ILE A 89 3.03 -18.25 -12.90
N SER A 90 4.28 -18.44 -13.36
CA SER A 90 5.46 -18.09 -12.56
C SER A 90 5.70 -16.59 -12.54
N ALA A 91 5.58 -15.96 -11.36
CA ALA A 91 5.84 -14.54 -11.17
C ALA A 91 7.28 -14.09 -11.47
N ASN A 92 8.23 -15.04 -11.53
CA ASN A 92 9.65 -14.73 -11.74
C ASN A 92 10.03 -14.50 -13.22
N ALA A 93 9.14 -14.81 -14.16
CA ALA A 93 9.43 -14.81 -15.60
C ALA A 93 8.71 -13.68 -16.37
N TYR A 94 7.82 -12.89 -15.75
CA TYR A 94 6.93 -11.97 -16.45
C TYR A 94 6.97 -10.56 -15.87
N TYR A 95 6.72 -9.58 -16.74
CA TYR A 95 6.28 -8.26 -16.32
C TYR A 95 4.79 -8.34 -16.07
N ILE A 96 4.36 -7.97 -14.86
CA ILE A 96 2.98 -8.03 -14.44
C ILE A 96 2.45 -6.60 -14.33
N GLN A 97 1.49 -6.26 -15.15
CA GLN A 97 0.76 -5.01 -15.09
C GLN A 97 -0.61 -5.28 -14.45
N SER A 98 -0.88 -4.61 -13.33
CA SER A 98 -2.19 -4.65 -12.66
C SER A 98 -3.03 -3.44 -13.03
N THR A 99 -4.31 -3.49 -12.68
CA THR A 99 -5.25 -2.38 -12.83
C THR A 99 -5.20 -1.37 -11.67
N ILE A 100 -4.32 -1.58 -10.69
CA ILE A 100 -4.20 -0.72 -9.52
C ILE A 100 -3.72 0.69 -9.91
N ASP A 101 -4.51 1.68 -9.59
CA ASP A 101 -4.14 3.09 -9.65
C ASP A 101 -3.40 3.49 -8.37
N GLN A 102 -2.19 4.03 -8.51
CA GLN A 102 -1.34 4.35 -7.35
C GLN A 102 -1.93 5.48 -6.48
N ASN A 103 -2.59 6.45 -7.09
CA ASN A 103 -3.20 7.56 -6.37
C ASN A 103 -4.44 7.11 -5.60
N LEU A 104 -5.31 6.33 -6.23
CA LEU A 104 -6.47 5.75 -5.55
C LEU A 104 -6.06 4.79 -4.43
N GLN A 105 -5.02 3.99 -4.64
CA GLN A 105 -4.46 3.12 -3.61
C GLN A 105 -3.97 3.93 -2.40
N PHE A 106 -3.21 5.00 -2.64
CA PHE A 106 -2.74 5.90 -1.59
C PHE A 106 -3.91 6.53 -0.81
N ILE A 107 -4.91 7.04 -1.52
CA ILE A 107 -6.10 7.65 -0.91
C ILE A 107 -6.88 6.62 -0.09
N ALA A 108 -7.07 5.41 -0.61
CA ALA A 108 -7.78 4.34 0.07
C ALA A 108 -7.06 3.90 1.37
N GLU A 109 -5.74 3.71 1.32
CA GLU A 109 -4.92 3.38 2.49
C GLU A 109 -5.02 4.47 3.56
N LYS A 110 -4.82 5.72 3.15
CA LYS A 110 -4.89 6.87 4.06
C LYS A 110 -6.28 7.02 4.67
N SER A 111 -7.34 6.96 3.86
CA SER A 111 -8.71 7.09 4.33
C SER A 111 -9.08 6.00 5.33
N LEU A 112 -8.69 4.75 5.09
CA LEU A 112 -8.92 3.67 6.04
C LEU A 112 -8.25 3.95 7.38
N LEU A 113 -6.96 4.28 7.35
CA LEU A 113 -6.17 4.53 8.57
C LEU A 113 -6.72 5.71 9.37
N ASP A 114 -7.00 6.82 8.71
CA ASP A 114 -7.48 8.04 9.37
C ASP A 114 -8.86 7.79 10.04
N ASN A 115 -9.78 7.14 9.34
CA ASN A 115 -11.11 6.86 9.89
C ASN A 115 -11.06 5.87 11.06
N LEU A 116 -10.26 4.81 10.97
CA LEU A 116 -10.10 3.86 12.07
C LEU A 116 -9.40 4.51 13.26
N LEU A 117 -8.41 5.37 13.03
CA LEU A 117 -7.74 6.14 14.07
C LEU A 117 -8.73 7.04 14.81
N PHE A 118 -9.58 7.80 14.10
CA PHE A 118 -10.58 8.64 14.72
C PHE A 118 -11.61 7.84 15.52
N PHE A 119 -12.02 6.69 15.00
CA PHE A 119 -12.91 5.80 15.74
C PHE A 119 -12.26 5.33 17.05
N GLU A 120 -11.01 4.84 17.00
CA GLU A 120 -10.33 4.39 18.22
C GLU A 120 -10.05 5.51 19.21
N LYS A 121 -9.64 6.68 18.74
CA LYS A 121 -9.42 7.86 19.61
C LYS A 121 -10.61 8.15 20.53
N LYS A 122 -11.82 7.84 20.08
CA LYS A 122 -13.03 8.06 20.87
C LYS A 122 -13.13 7.13 22.08
N TYR A 123 -12.60 5.91 21.98
CA TYR A 123 -12.79 4.84 22.98
C TYR A 123 -11.50 4.42 23.68
N LYS A 124 -10.37 4.52 23.02
CA LYS A 124 -9.07 4.04 23.51
C LYS A 124 -8.24 5.20 24.06
N ASN A 125 -7.63 4.98 25.23
CA ASN A 125 -6.68 5.92 25.81
C ASN A 125 -5.40 5.99 24.97
N TRP A 126 -4.62 7.04 25.13
CA TRP A 126 -3.35 7.22 24.47
C TRP A 126 -2.33 6.13 24.88
N SER A 127 -1.69 5.55 23.90
CA SER A 127 -0.63 4.54 24.06
C SER A 127 0.49 4.69 23.01
N GLY A 128 0.56 5.82 22.32
CA GLY A 128 1.41 6.04 21.15
C GLY A 128 2.74 6.73 21.42
N SER A 129 3.19 6.83 22.68
CA SER A 129 4.49 7.40 23.03
C SER A 129 5.59 6.36 23.05
N PHE A 130 6.76 6.69 22.47
CA PHE A 130 7.97 5.89 22.44
C PHE A 130 9.12 6.67 23.05
N LYS A 131 9.99 5.99 23.81
CA LYS A 131 11.12 6.64 24.47
C LYS A 131 12.34 6.79 23.57
N ASP A 132 12.46 5.94 22.57
CA ASP A 132 13.59 5.94 21.63
C ASP A 132 13.09 5.85 20.17
N LEU A 133 13.95 6.35 19.27
CA LEU A 133 13.62 6.41 17.84
C LEU A 133 13.60 5.03 17.18
N SER A 134 14.42 4.10 17.64
CA SER A 134 14.51 2.76 17.06
C SER A 134 13.19 2.01 17.24
N SER A 135 12.62 2.04 18.42
CA SER A 135 11.33 1.39 18.72
C SER A 135 10.19 1.84 17.81
N ILE A 136 10.10 3.16 17.52
CA ILE A 136 9.05 3.67 16.64
C ILE A 136 9.34 3.37 15.16
N GLN A 137 10.62 3.36 14.75
CA GLN A 137 11.02 3.05 13.38
C GLN A 137 10.85 1.57 13.03
N GLU A 138 11.10 0.67 13.96
CA GLU A 138 10.89 -0.78 13.77
C GLU A 138 9.43 -1.11 13.45
N LEU A 139 8.48 -0.43 14.05
CA LEU A 139 7.06 -0.61 13.79
C LEU A 139 6.70 -0.26 12.34
N ASN A 140 7.34 0.78 11.76
CA ASN A 140 7.11 1.25 10.38
C ASN A 140 5.63 1.12 9.99
N TYR A 141 4.77 1.71 10.83
CA TYR A 141 3.35 1.39 10.87
C TYR A 141 2.64 1.77 9.56
N SER A 142 2.90 2.99 9.09
CA SER A 142 2.28 3.50 7.87
C SER A 142 3.20 4.52 7.18
N PRO A 143 3.31 4.46 5.84
CA PRO A 143 4.01 5.49 5.08
C PRO A 143 3.27 6.84 5.08
N HIS A 144 2.01 6.87 5.53
CA HIS A 144 1.18 8.07 5.61
C HIS A 144 1.38 8.84 6.91
N TRP A 145 2.09 8.28 7.87
CA TRP A 145 2.33 8.90 9.16
C TRP A 145 3.74 9.45 9.28
N ASN A 146 3.84 10.64 9.87
CA ASN A 146 5.10 11.28 10.17
C ASN A 146 5.56 10.94 11.59
N ILE A 147 6.85 10.84 11.81
CA ILE A 147 7.41 10.70 13.16
C ILE A 147 7.79 12.09 13.67
N ALA A 148 7.42 12.39 14.90
CA ALA A 148 7.77 13.63 15.57
C ALA A 148 8.31 13.37 16.98
N LYS A 149 9.07 14.35 17.49
CA LYS A 149 9.60 14.36 18.86
C LYS A 149 9.01 15.51 19.66
N VAL A 150 8.57 15.26 20.88
CA VAL A 150 8.04 16.27 21.81
C VAL A 150 9.17 17.20 22.23
N GLN A 151 9.05 18.50 21.89
CA GLN A 151 10.03 19.53 22.27
C GLN A 151 9.59 20.37 23.45
N LYS A 152 8.29 20.67 23.55
CA LYS A 152 7.78 21.54 24.62
C LYS A 152 6.32 21.22 24.90
N ILE A 153 5.94 21.29 26.16
CA ILE A 153 4.57 21.09 26.61
C ILE A 153 4.09 22.37 27.27
N LEU A 154 2.96 22.89 26.81
CA LEU A 154 2.28 24.07 27.30
C LEU A 154 0.88 23.69 27.80
N ASN A 155 0.21 24.61 28.49
CA ASN A 155 -1.05 24.29 29.18
C ASN A 155 -2.17 23.72 28.30
N ASN A 156 -2.16 24.02 26.99
CA ASN A 156 -3.24 23.60 26.07
C ASN A 156 -2.72 23.18 24.68
N ARG A 157 -1.40 23.04 24.53
CA ARG A 157 -0.75 22.68 23.27
C ARG A 157 0.60 22.04 23.50
N VAL A 158 1.05 21.28 22.52
CA VAL A 158 2.36 20.63 22.52
C VAL A 158 3.12 21.02 21.25
N GLU A 159 4.37 21.43 21.39
CA GLU A 159 5.28 21.71 20.29
C GLU A 159 6.06 20.42 19.96
N LEU A 160 5.98 20.01 18.70
CA LEU A 160 6.55 18.78 18.18
C LEU A 160 7.50 19.11 17.02
N LYS A 161 8.63 18.42 16.95
CA LYS A 161 9.56 18.52 15.82
C LYS A 161 9.41 17.31 14.92
N LEU A 162 9.05 17.53 13.64
CA LEU A 162 9.03 16.49 12.62
C LEU A 162 10.46 16.01 12.33
N LEU A 163 10.64 14.70 12.20
CA LEU A 163 11.96 14.14 11.93
C LEU A 163 12.35 14.14 10.45
N ASN A 164 11.37 14.21 9.55
CA ASN A 164 11.61 14.18 8.11
C ASN A 164 12.19 15.48 7.54
N ASN A 165 11.74 16.64 8.06
CA ASN A 165 12.12 17.97 7.56
C ASN A 165 12.61 18.91 8.67
N GLY A 166 12.55 18.51 9.94
CA GLY A 166 12.96 19.32 11.08
C GLY A 166 11.99 20.45 11.45
N GLU A 167 10.84 20.54 10.82
CA GLU A 167 9.82 21.54 11.06
C GLU A 167 9.23 21.41 12.45
N THR A 168 8.96 22.54 13.11
CA THR A 168 8.24 22.58 14.38
C THR A 168 6.77 22.81 14.14
N ILE A 169 5.94 21.90 14.61
CA ILE A 169 4.48 21.95 14.50
C ILE A 169 3.86 22.09 15.89
N ILE A 170 2.65 22.62 15.92
CA ILE A 170 1.86 22.77 17.15
C ILE A 170 0.62 21.89 17.08
N VAL A 171 0.44 21.04 18.07
CA VAL A 171 -0.75 20.22 18.25
C VAL A 171 -1.52 20.76 19.46
N THR A 172 -2.79 21.11 19.25
CA THR A 172 -3.67 21.61 20.29
C THR A 172 -4.42 20.47 20.98
N ASP A 173 -4.70 20.66 22.27
CA ASP A 173 -5.43 19.68 23.08
C ASP A 173 -6.83 19.37 22.53
N ASP A 174 -7.57 20.40 22.10
CA ASP A 174 -8.98 20.26 21.69
C ASP A 174 -9.17 19.37 20.47
N LEU A 175 -8.20 19.34 19.56
CA LEU A 175 -8.24 18.54 18.35
C LEU A 175 -7.72 17.10 18.54
N ASN A 176 -7.06 16.84 19.67
CA ASN A 176 -6.32 15.58 19.89
C ASN A 176 -6.72 14.85 21.17
N LEU A 177 -7.99 14.91 21.53
CA LEU A 177 -8.51 14.20 22.69
C LEU A 177 -8.53 12.69 22.47
N PHE A 178 -8.20 11.91 23.51
CA PHE A 178 -8.17 10.44 23.50
C PHE A 178 -9.05 9.85 24.60
N GLY A 179 -9.70 8.75 24.26
CA GLY A 179 -10.51 7.96 25.18
C GLY A 179 -11.83 8.62 25.59
N SER A 180 -12.68 7.85 26.26
CA SER A 180 -13.98 8.31 26.75
C SER A 180 -13.87 9.47 27.76
N LYS A 181 -12.74 9.56 28.47
CA LYS A 181 -12.43 10.65 29.41
C LYS A 181 -11.84 11.89 28.74
N LYS A 182 -11.72 11.92 27.41
CA LYS A 182 -11.17 13.04 26.62
C LYS A 182 -9.81 13.51 27.14
N GLN A 183 -8.87 12.59 27.31
CA GLN A 183 -7.51 12.90 27.75
C GLN A 183 -6.81 13.86 26.77
N LYS A 184 -6.15 14.88 27.31
CA LYS A 184 -5.48 15.94 26.56
C LYS A 184 -4.02 15.61 26.29
N PRO A 185 -3.48 15.89 25.08
CA PRO A 185 -2.05 15.72 24.78
C PRO A 185 -1.10 16.29 25.82
N SER A 186 -1.36 17.49 26.30
CA SER A 186 -0.55 18.15 27.33
C SER A 186 -0.52 17.39 28.68
N SER A 187 -1.45 16.47 28.91
CA SER A 187 -1.55 15.73 30.17
C SER A 187 -0.87 14.33 30.12
N PHE A 188 -0.66 13.76 28.92
CA PHE A 188 -0.10 12.41 28.80
C PHE A 188 1.23 12.31 28.03
N LEU A 189 1.59 13.34 27.23
CA LEU A 189 2.87 13.37 26.55
C LEU A 189 3.98 13.83 27.50
N LEU A 190 5.19 13.30 27.30
CA LEU A 190 6.38 13.68 28.04
C LEU A 190 7.41 14.32 27.11
N LEU A 191 8.19 15.23 27.66
CA LEU A 191 9.30 15.86 26.93
C LEU A 191 10.27 14.80 26.41
N GLY A 192 10.59 14.87 25.11
CA GLY A 192 11.50 13.93 24.47
C GLY A 192 10.85 12.68 23.91
N ASP A 193 9.56 12.43 24.17
CA ASP A 193 8.83 11.30 23.56
C ASP A 193 8.79 11.40 22.04
N TYR A 194 8.87 10.24 21.38
CA TYR A 194 8.62 10.10 19.95
C TYR A 194 7.21 9.57 19.74
N LEU A 195 6.57 10.03 18.66
CA LEU A 195 5.18 9.63 18.35
C LEU A 195 4.90 9.75 16.85
N TYR A 196 3.82 9.13 16.42
CA TYR A 196 3.29 9.26 15.06
C TYR A 196 2.30 10.42 14.95
N LEU A 197 2.30 11.05 13.78
CA LEU A 197 1.33 12.07 13.37
C LEU A 197 0.75 11.74 12.01
N THR A 198 -0.55 11.95 11.83
CA THR A 198 -1.19 11.99 10.53
C THR A 198 -1.55 13.42 10.16
N LEU A 199 -1.48 13.75 8.86
CA LEU A 199 -1.86 15.05 8.31
C LEU A 199 -3.22 14.92 7.60
N ILE A 200 -4.23 15.68 8.05
CA ILE A 200 -5.57 15.66 7.50
C ILE A 200 -6.03 17.10 7.36
N ASN A 201 -6.43 17.53 6.14
CA ASN A 201 -6.84 18.90 5.84
C ASN A 201 -5.88 19.96 6.39
N ASP A 202 -4.58 19.77 6.13
CA ASP A 202 -3.48 20.63 6.58
C ASP A 202 -3.34 20.78 8.12
N GLN A 203 -3.97 19.89 8.87
CA GLN A 203 -3.81 19.80 10.33
C GLN A 203 -3.17 18.50 10.76
N TYR A 204 -2.25 18.57 11.73
CA TYR A 204 -1.62 17.41 12.32
C TYR A 204 -2.44 16.84 13.49
N PHE A 205 -2.64 15.54 13.46
CA PHE A 205 -3.30 14.79 14.51
C PHE A 205 -2.35 13.72 15.06
N LEU A 206 -2.39 13.51 16.38
CA LEU A 206 -1.69 12.41 17.02
C LEU A 206 -2.23 11.08 16.49
N ALA A 207 -1.31 10.19 16.14
CA ALA A 207 -1.61 8.84 15.67
C ALA A 207 -0.95 7.80 16.58
N GLN A 208 -1.65 6.70 16.81
CA GLN A 208 -1.16 5.55 17.56
C GLN A 208 -1.51 4.25 16.86
N ASP A 209 -0.94 3.16 17.33
CA ASP A 209 -1.26 1.84 16.82
C ASP A 209 -2.77 1.54 16.89
N ILE A 210 -3.32 1.06 15.77
CA ILE A 210 -4.74 0.78 15.60
C ILE A 210 -4.97 -0.73 15.79
N ASP A 211 -5.82 -1.10 16.76
CA ASP A 211 -6.17 -2.51 17.04
C ASP A 211 -7.34 -2.98 16.17
N ILE A 212 -8.29 -2.08 15.90
CA ILE A 212 -9.39 -2.40 14.99
C ILE A 212 -8.91 -2.46 13.56
N ASN A 213 -9.65 -3.18 12.72
CA ASN A 213 -9.29 -3.36 11.34
C ASN A 213 -10.49 -3.20 10.42
N GLY A 214 -10.21 -2.89 9.16
CA GLY A 214 -11.18 -2.74 8.11
C GLY A 214 -10.56 -3.02 6.76
N SER A 215 -11.34 -2.86 5.70
CA SER A 215 -10.84 -2.98 4.33
C SER A 215 -11.51 -1.96 3.42
N VAL A 216 -10.82 -1.62 2.34
CA VAL A 216 -11.36 -0.78 1.26
C VAL A 216 -11.06 -1.46 -0.07
N LEU A 217 -12.07 -1.54 -0.92
CA LEU A 217 -11.96 -1.97 -2.30
C LEU A 217 -12.57 -0.90 -3.20
N VAL A 218 -11.78 -0.43 -4.18
CA VAL A 218 -12.24 0.52 -5.19
C VAL A 218 -12.27 -0.19 -6.53
N MET A 219 -13.42 -0.16 -7.19
CA MET A 219 -13.65 -0.81 -8.48
C MET A 219 -14.16 0.19 -9.51
N ASP A 220 -13.75 -0.01 -10.75
CA ASP A 220 -14.37 0.65 -11.89
C ASP A 220 -15.76 0.03 -12.16
N PRO A 221 -16.85 0.81 -12.09
CA PRO A 221 -18.19 0.28 -12.25
C PRO A 221 -18.51 -0.19 -13.69
N TYR A 222 -17.73 0.23 -14.67
CA TYR A 222 -17.99 -0.10 -16.09
C TYR A 222 -17.37 -1.42 -16.53
N ASN A 223 -16.23 -1.79 -15.96
CA ASN A 223 -15.46 -2.96 -16.39
C ASN A 223 -15.10 -3.93 -15.26
N GLY A 224 -15.37 -3.54 -14.00
CA GLY A 224 -15.09 -4.36 -12.81
C GLY A 224 -13.62 -4.41 -12.41
N ASN A 225 -12.74 -3.60 -13.01
CA ASN A 225 -11.34 -3.55 -12.65
C ASN A 225 -11.16 -3.06 -11.22
N ILE A 226 -10.30 -3.73 -10.46
CA ILE A 226 -9.92 -3.30 -9.12
C ILE A 226 -8.85 -2.21 -9.24
N LEU A 227 -9.20 -0.99 -8.80
CA LEU A 227 -8.33 0.19 -8.86
C LEU A 227 -7.56 0.42 -7.56
N ALA A 228 -8.11 -0.01 -6.41
CA ALA A 228 -7.38 -0.01 -5.13
C ALA A 228 -7.87 -1.16 -4.26
N MET A 229 -6.94 -1.75 -3.48
CA MET A 229 -7.24 -2.84 -2.55
C MET A 229 -6.46 -2.67 -1.25
N VAL A 230 -7.16 -2.48 -0.15
CA VAL A 230 -6.62 -2.37 1.20
C VAL A 230 -7.29 -3.40 2.08
N GLY A 231 -6.56 -4.43 2.49
CA GLY A 231 -7.09 -5.56 3.26
C GLY A 231 -6.97 -5.41 4.77
N GLY A 232 -6.37 -4.34 5.25
CA GLY A 232 -6.15 -4.09 6.68
C GLY A 232 -5.26 -2.89 6.94
N THR A 233 -5.02 -2.59 8.22
CA THR A 233 -4.23 -1.44 8.66
C THR A 233 -2.72 -1.66 8.51
N ASN A 234 -2.23 -2.88 8.69
CA ASN A 234 -0.81 -3.21 8.62
C ASN A 234 -0.60 -4.66 8.15
N TYR A 235 -0.07 -4.84 6.93
CA TYR A 235 0.21 -6.16 6.36
C TYR A 235 1.23 -6.98 7.15
N LYS A 236 2.22 -6.33 7.79
CA LYS A 236 3.23 -7.02 8.60
C LYS A 236 2.66 -7.62 9.88
N LYS A 237 1.63 -6.98 10.48
CA LYS A 237 0.94 -7.49 11.66
C LYS A 237 -0.05 -8.60 11.32
N SER A 238 -0.73 -8.49 10.19
CA SER A 238 -1.70 -9.45 9.72
C SER A 238 -1.77 -9.43 8.20
N ASN A 239 -1.42 -10.52 7.55
CA ASN A 239 -1.56 -10.72 6.12
C ASN A 239 -2.98 -11.12 5.70
N PHE A 240 -3.91 -11.29 6.64
CA PHE A 240 -5.30 -11.59 6.36
C PHE A 240 -5.96 -10.44 5.60
N ASN A 241 -6.27 -10.68 4.32
CA ASN A 241 -6.89 -9.70 3.44
C ASN A 241 -8.40 -9.66 3.64
N ARG A 242 -8.87 -8.67 4.42
CA ARG A 242 -10.30 -8.55 4.75
C ARG A 242 -11.18 -8.20 3.56
N ALA A 243 -10.62 -7.66 2.50
CA ALA A 243 -11.36 -7.37 1.27
C ALA A 243 -11.75 -8.66 0.50
N THR A 244 -10.96 -9.74 0.64
CA THR A 244 -11.15 -10.98 -0.15
C THR A 244 -11.37 -12.22 0.68
N GLN A 245 -10.95 -12.24 1.96
CA GLN A 245 -10.97 -13.43 2.81
C GLN A 245 -11.97 -13.34 3.98
N ALA A 246 -12.47 -12.14 4.32
CA ALA A 246 -13.41 -11.97 5.42
C ALA A 246 -14.84 -12.26 4.96
N PHE A 247 -15.40 -13.38 5.43
CA PHE A 247 -16.81 -13.68 5.25
C PHE A 247 -17.62 -12.90 6.29
N ARG A 248 -18.37 -11.91 5.83
CA ARG A 248 -19.19 -11.05 6.67
C ARG A 248 -20.62 -11.02 6.15
N GLN A 249 -21.57 -10.82 7.05
CA GLN A 249 -22.97 -10.59 6.70
C GLN A 249 -23.09 -9.31 5.86
N PRO A 250 -23.65 -9.37 4.64
CA PRO A 250 -23.70 -8.23 3.74
C PRO A 250 -24.67 -7.14 4.22
N GLY A 251 -25.64 -7.46 5.04
CA GLY A 251 -26.69 -6.55 5.46
C GLY A 251 -27.39 -5.93 4.24
N SER A 252 -27.73 -4.62 4.32
CA SER A 252 -28.38 -3.91 3.19
C SER A 252 -27.55 -3.83 1.92
N SER A 253 -26.27 -4.15 1.95
CA SER A 253 -25.42 -4.18 0.75
C SER A 253 -25.83 -5.24 -0.27
N ILE A 254 -26.67 -6.21 0.11
CA ILE A 254 -27.27 -7.21 -0.80
C ILE A 254 -28.40 -6.63 -1.64
N LYS A 255 -29.04 -5.53 -1.23
CA LYS A 255 -30.23 -4.99 -1.90
C LYS A 255 -30.02 -4.66 -3.39
N PRO A 256 -28.90 -4.03 -3.81
CA PRO A 256 -28.67 -3.77 -5.24
C PRO A 256 -28.72 -5.04 -6.10
N PHE A 257 -28.23 -6.17 -5.59
CA PHE A 257 -28.26 -7.44 -6.31
C PHE A 257 -29.68 -8.00 -6.42
N ILE A 258 -30.49 -7.86 -5.38
CA ILE A 258 -31.91 -8.28 -5.41
C ILE A 258 -32.66 -7.43 -6.43
N TYR A 259 -32.50 -6.12 -6.43
CA TYR A 259 -33.14 -5.24 -7.40
C TYR A 259 -32.64 -5.48 -8.82
N ALA A 260 -31.34 -5.67 -9.02
CA ALA A 260 -30.76 -5.99 -10.33
C ALA A 260 -31.39 -7.29 -10.88
N SER A 261 -31.49 -8.34 -10.07
CA SER A 261 -32.12 -9.61 -10.47
C SER A 261 -33.62 -9.46 -10.83
N ALA A 262 -34.36 -8.65 -10.06
CA ALA A 262 -35.77 -8.38 -10.35
C ALA A 262 -35.97 -7.65 -11.69
N LEU A 263 -35.10 -6.69 -11.99
CA LEU A 263 -35.14 -5.92 -13.25
C LEU A 263 -34.66 -6.75 -14.44
N GLU A 264 -33.60 -7.56 -14.29
CA GLU A 264 -33.06 -8.43 -15.33
C GLU A 264 -34.12 -9.45 -15.85
N ASN A 265 -34.85 -10.04 -14.92
CA ASN A 265 -35.92 -10.97 -15.23
C ASN A 265 -37.16 -10.30 -15.82
N LYS A 266 -37.19 -8.97 -15.97
CA LYS A 266 -38.33 -8.19 -16.51
C LYS A 266 -39.65 -8.40 -15.77
N LEU A 267 -39.61 -8.92 -14.56
CA LEU A 267 -40.78 -9.12 -13.70
C LEU A 267 -41.24 -7.78 -13.10
N TYR A 268 -40.28 -6.86 -12.91
CA TYR A 268 -40.51 -5.55 -12.34
C TYR A 268 -39.84 -4.48 -13.17
N LEU A 269 -40.39 -3.27 -13.13
CA LEU A 269 -39.81 -2.06 -13.68
C LEU A 269 -39.32 -1.13 -12.51
N PRO A 270 -38.45 -0.17 -12.75
CA PRO A 270 -37.98 0.74 -11.69
C PRO A 270 -39.11 1.50 -10.98
N ASN A 271 -40.25 1.69 -11.62
CA ASN A 271 -41.44 2.36 -11.11
C ASN A 271 -42.57 1.43 -10.69
N THR A 272 -42.32 0.12 -10.62
CA THR A 272 -43.34 -0.86 -10.18
C THR A 272 -43.64 -0.62 -8.70
N LEU A 273 -44.89 -0.41 -8.38
CA LEU A 273 -45.39 -0.31 -7.02
C LEU A 273 -45.35 -1.66 -6.33
N ILE A 274 -44.71 -1.74 -5.17
CA ILE A 274 -44.63 -2.94 -4.34
C ILE A 274 -45.35 -2.64 -3.02
N LEU A 275 -46.22 -3.56 -2.62
CA LEU A 275 -46.91 -3.46 -1.35
C LEU A 275 -45.92 -3.70 -0.20
N ASP A 276 -45.68 -2.70 0.60
CA ASP A 276 -44.91 -2.82 1.84
C ASP A 276 -45.84 -3.28 2.98
N SER A 277 -45.99 -4.59 3.09
CA SER A 277 -46.83 -5.22 4.13
C SER A 277 -45.97 -6.12 5.01
N SER A 278 -46.46 -6.40 6.22
CA SER A 278 -45.83 -7.36 7.12
C SER A 278 -45.75 -8.75 6.47
N VAL A 279 -44.55 -9.27 6.38
CA VAL A 279 -44.28 -10.65 5.90
C VAL A 279 -44.03 -11.54 7.10
N LEU A 280 -44.74 -12.64 7.19
CA LEU A 280 -44.55 -13.67 8.21
C LEU A 280 -43.70 -14.80 7.61
N LEU A 281 -42.51 -15.00 8.16
CA LEU A 281 -41.58 -16.04 7.69
C LEU A 281 -41.43 -17.13 8.74
N GLU A 282 -41.85 -18.34 8.41
CA GLU A 282 -41.60 -19.53 9.21
C GLU A 282 -40.12 -19.91 9.09
N GLN A 283 -39.41 -19.97 10.21
CA GLN A 283 -37.98 -20.28 10.24
C GLN A 283 -37.67 -21.77 10.42
N GLY A 284 -38.71 -22.57 10.64
CA GLY A 284 -38.63 -24.04 10.84
C GLY A 284 -39.33 -24.49 12.11
N PRO A 285 -39.40 -25.82 12.35
CA PRO A 285 -40.07 -26.38 13.51
C PRO A 285 -39.41 -25.91 14.79
N ASN A 286 -40.19 -25.39 15.73
CA ASN A 286 -39.79 -24.87 17.02
C ASN A 286 -39.07 -23.52 17.04
N LEU A 287 -38.99 -22.76 15.91
CA LEU A 287 -38.53 -21.41 15.87
C LEU A 287 -39.72 -20.45 15.81
N PRO A 288 -39.62 -19.25 16.44
CA PRO A 288 -40.67 -18.26 16.36
C PRO A 288 -40.80 -17.73 14.91
N ILE A 289 -42.02 -17.38 14.54
CA ILE A 289 -42.26 -16.71 13.26
C ILE A 289 -41.50 -15.39 13.25
N TRP A 290 -40.70 -15.21 12.23
CA TRP A 290 -39.95 -13.95 12.06
C TRP A 290 -40.78 -12.94 11.28
N VAL A 291 -40.94 -11.77 11.88
CA VAL A 291 -41.63 -10.62 11.28
C VAL A 291 -40.62 -9.51 11.09
N PRO A 292 -40.05 -9.34 9.86
CA PRO A 292 -39.14 -8.23 9.60
C PRO A 292 -39.86 -6.89 9.77
N LYS A 293 -39.16 -5.93 10.38
CA LYS A 293 -39.65 -4.56 10.54
C LYS A 293 -38.71 -3.60 9.83
N ASN A 294 -39.27 -2.57 9.19
CA ASN A 294 -38.48 -1.48 8.64
C ASN A 294 -37.84 -0.65 9.75
N TYR A 295 -36.67 -0.11 9.48
CA TYR A 295 -35.91 0.80 10.35
C TYR A 295 -36.36 2.26 10.13
N SER A 296 -37.60 2.57 10.04
CA SER A 296 -38.09 3.95 9.90
C SER A 296 -38.79 4.42 11.17
#